data_0335e7cf3074e243f97eb0bf00232d3f
#
_entry.id   0335e7cf3074e243f97eb0bf00232d3f
#
_cell.length_a   1.000
_cell.length_b   1.000
_cell.length_c   1.000
_cell.angle_alpha   90.00
_cell.angle_beta   90.00
_cell.angle_gamma   90.00
#
_symmetry.space_group_name_H-M   'P 1'
#
loop_
_entity.id
_entity.type
_entity.pdbx_description
1 polymer ?
#
loop_
_entity_poly.entity_id
_entity_poly.type
_entity_poly.pdbx_seq_one_letter_code
_entity_poly.pdbx_strand_id
1 'polypeptide(L)'
;MSTSRKSTRKPLLYAAGVALAALTLGIVSWQATAPADKHRETSSAASAEATPGSDPAAELKVLARREAGDKLAVGRTDAPVVLIEYSDFKCGYCAKFARDTEPELVKKYVADGTLRIEWRNFPIFGAESEAAAKAAWAAGQQDRFTAFHAAAYAEGAKAKGFGEDRLVELAREAGVPDLDRFKADMAGDQAAAALRRDREEGYRIGVQSTPSFLVNGQPIAGAQPLDAFTTAIARAEAQAKAGR
;
A
#
# COMPACT_ATOMS: atom_id res chain seq x y z
N MET A 1 -55.51 -23.76 41.74
CA MET A 1 -56.55 -22.98 41.09
C MET A 1 -56.38 -21.53 41.43
N SER A 2 -55.90 -20.74 40.57
CA SER A 2 -55.88 -19.28 40.71
C SER A 2 -55.84 -18.68 39.33
N THR A 3 -56.87 -17.96 38.97
CA THR A 3 -57.14 -17.41 37.66
C THR A 3 -56.51 -16.05 37.51
N SER A 4 -55.65 -15.92 36.48
CA SER A 4 -55.03 -14.65 36.09
C SER A 4 -55.96 -13.83 35.22
N ARG A 5 -56.37 -12.63 35.67
CA ARG A 5 -57.09 -11.62 34.90
C ARG A 5 -56.13 -10.85 34.02
N LYS A 6 -56.30 -10.93 32.70
CA LYS A 6 -55.70 -10.01 31.72
C LYS A 6 -56.39 -8.65 31.75
N SER A 7 -55.62 -7.61 32.02
CA SER A 7 -56.05 -6.20 31.88
C SER A 7 -55.67 -5.69 30.50
N THR A 8 -56.67 -5.48 29.65
CA THR A 8 -56.58 -4.79 28.36
C THR A 8 -56.82 -3.29 28.57
N ARG A 9 -55.79 -2.47 28.56
CA ARG A 9 -55.91 -1.01 28.35
C ARG A 9 -54.67 -0.51 27.64
N LYS A 10 -54.80 -0.19 26.36
CA LYS A 10 -54.20 0.99 25.69
C LYS A 10 -54.34 0.83 24.16
N PRO A 11 -55.30 1.53 23.55
CA PRO A 11 -55.01 2.12 22.26
C PRO A 11 -55.56 3.55 22.17
N LEU A 12 -54.96 4.53 22.82
CA LEU A 12 -55.42 5.92 22.67
C LEU A 12 -54.29 6.96 22.62
N LEU A 13 -53.04 6.55 22.45
CA LEU A 13 -51.92 7.50 22.40
C LEU A 13 -51.17 7.56 21.04
N TYR A 14 -51.67 6.85 20.03
CA TYR A 14 -51.05 6.88 18.70
C TYR A 14 -51.66 7.87 17.69
N ALA A 15 -52.83 8.48 18.04
CA ALA A 15 -53.51 9.39 17.12
C ALA A 15 -53.04 10.84 17.17
N ALA A 16 -52.28 11.25 18.21
CA ALA A 16 -51.82 12.64 18.36
C ALA A 16 -50.43 12.91 17.76
N GLY A 17 -49.65 11.86 17.45
CA GLY A 17 -48.26 12.00 16.92
C GLY A 17 -48.15 12.21 15.41
N VAL A 18 -49.17 11.87 14.64
CA VAL A 18 -49.09 11.90 13.16
C VAL A 18 -49.45 13.29 12.58
N ALA A 19 -50.20 14.10 13.31
CA ALA A 19 -50.62 15.44 12.83
C ALA A 19 -49.52 16.50 12.96
N LEU A 20 -48.53 16.34 13.84
CA LEU A 20 -47.41 17.29 14.03
C LEU A 20 -46.23 17.07 13.06
N ALA A 21 -46.09 15.85 12.51
CA ALA A 21 -45.02 15.53 11.54
C ALA A 21 -45.29 16.07 10.12
N ALA A 22 -46.54 16.28 9.75
CA ALA A 22 -46.90 16.79 8.43
C ALA A 22 -46.71 18.31 8.27
N LEU A 23 -46.68 19.08 9.35
CA LEU A 23 -46.50 20.55 9.31
C LEU A 23 -45.02 20.97 9.26
N THR A 24 -44.08 20.12 9.73
CA THR A 24 -42.66 20.45 9.70
C THR A 24 -42.02 20.13 8.35
N LEU A 25 -42.54 19.21 7.57
CA LEU A 25 -42.06 18.86 6.24
C LEU A 25 -42.47 19.88 5.15
N GLY A 26 -43.52 20.66 5.37
CA GLY A 26 -44.00 21.69 4.46
C GLY A 26 -43.14 22.98 4.48
N ILE A 27 -42.49 23.28 5.59
CA ILE A 27 -41.68 24.52 5.73
C ILE A 27 -40.30 24.35 5.18
N VAL A 28 -39.73 23.14 5.19
CA VAL A 28 -38.38 22.88 4.64
C VAL A 28 -38.39 22.86 3.11
N SER A 29 -39.49 22.49 2.47
CA SER A 29 -39.59 22.50 0.99
C SER A 29 -39.75 23.88 0.37
N TRP A 30 -40.18 24.89 1.10
CA TRP A 30 -40.39 26.24 0.55
C TRP A 30 -39.12 27.09 0.56
N GLN A 31 -38.14 26.77 1.38
CA GLN A 31 -36.84 27.48 1.39
C GLN A 31 -35.89 27.04 0.27
N ALA A 32 -36.18 25.92 -0.40
CA ALA A 32 -35.33 25.39 -1.46
C ALA A 32 -35.63 25.97 -2.87
N THR A 33 -36.69 26.83 -3.01
CA THR A 33 -37.13 27.36 -4.32
C THR A 33 -37.15 28.89 -4.43
N ALA A 34 -36.48 29.62 -3.56
CA ALA A 34 -36.32 31.06 -3.72
C ALA A 34 -35.15 31.37 -4.68
N PRO A 35 -35.30 32.35 -5.61
CA PRO A 35 -34.22 32.74 -6.52
C PRO A 35 -33.04 33.35 -5.73
N ALA A 36 -31.84 32.84 -5.99
CA ALA A 36 -30.62 33.32 -5.35
C ALA A 36 -30.27 34.73 -5.85
N ASP A 37 -30.32 35.70 -4.96
CA ASP A 37 -29.70 37.01 -5.17
C ASP A 37 -28.17 36.84 -5.19
N LYS A 38 -27.56 37.45 -6.22
CA LYS A 38 -26.12 37.40 -6.48
C LYS A 38 -25.37 38.26 -5.46
N HIS A 39 -24.96 37.70 -4.33
CA HIS A 39 -23.81 38.18 -3.57
C HIS A 39 -22.67 37.19 -3.74
N ARG A 40 -21.69 37.64 -4.51
CA ARG A 40 -20.44 36.97 -4.82
C ARG A 40 -19.54 37.12 -3.59
N GLU A 41 -19.64 36.15 -2.65
CA GLU A 41 -18.59 35.98 -1.66
C GLU A 41 -17.51 35.08 -2.29
N THR A 42 -16.37 35.69 -2.52
CA THR A 42 -15.12 35.07 -2.91
C THR A 42 -14.65 34.18 -1.78
N SER A 43 -15.11 32.93 -1.77
CA SER A 43 -14.45 31.87 -1.01
C SER A 43 -13.17 31.51 -1.78
N SER A 44 -12.05 32.10 -1.36
CA SER A 44 -10.72 31.73 -1.78
C SER A 44 -10.41 30.35 -1.24
N ALA A 45 -10.90 29.31 -1.93
CA ALA A 45 -10.25 28.03 -1.88
C ALA A 45 -8.89 28.22 -2.54
N ALA A 46 -7.83 28.18 -1.74
CA ALA A 46 -6.48 28.12 -2.24
C ALA A 46 -6.36 26.86 -3.10
N SER A 47 -6.66 27.00 -4.38
CA SER A 47 -6.17 26.09 -5.41
C SER A 47 -4.65 26.21 -5.33
N ALA A 48 -3.98 25.18 -4.85
CA ALA A 48 -2.55 25.04 -5.10
C ALA A 48 -2.41 25.10 -6.64
N GLU A 49 -1.87 26.21 -7.14
CA GLU A 49 -1.51 26.36 -8.54
C GLU A 49 -0.49 25.26 -8.84
N ALA A 50 -0.98 24.19 -9.46
CA ALA A 50 -0.12 23.25 -10.17
C ALA A 50 0.60 24.08 -11.25
N THR A 51 1.89 24.19 -11.13
CA THR A 51 2.75 24.81 -12.15
C THR A 51 2.41 24.16 -13.50
N PRO A 52 1.98 24.91 -14.53
CA PRO A 52 1.65 24.31 -15.81
C PRO A 52 2.95 23.78 -16.43
N GLY A 53 3.13 22.46 -16.48
CA GLY A 53 4.20 21.84 -17.24
C GLY A 53 4.96 20.67 -16.62
N SER A 54 4.78 20.32 -15.34
CA SER A 54 5.42 19.11 -14.81
C SER A 54 4.50 17.89 -14.99
N ASP A 55 5.00 16.88 -15.70
CA ASP A 55 4.36 15.56 -15.71
C ASP A 55 4.58 14.91 -14.34
N PRO A 56 3.52 14.70 -13.53
CA PRO A 56 3.67 14.09 -12.19
C PRO A 56 4.37 12.72 -12.23
N ALA A 57 4.21 11.98 -13.32
CA ALA A 57 4.89 10.70 -13.47
C ALA A 57 6.40 10.88 -13.69
N ALA A 58 6.83 11.96 -14.33
CA ALA A 58 8.25 12.27 -14.50
C ALA A 58 8.91 12.56 -13.14
N GLU A 59 8.22 13.29 -12.25
CA GLU A 59 8.70 13.55 -10.89
C GLU A 59 8.81 12.27 -10.05
N LEU A 60 7.88 11.33 -10.20
CA LEU A 60 7.91 10.05 -9.49
C LEU A 60 8.89 9.05 -10.12
N LYS A 61 9.21 9.19 -11.39
CA LYS A 61 10.17 8.31 -12.09
C LYS A 61 11.59 8.41 -11.52
N VAL A 62 11.99 9.56 -10.98
CA VAL A 62 13.32 9.76 -10.37
C VAL A 62 13.51 9.00 -9.06
N LEU A 63 12.45 8.44 -8.47
CA LEU A 63 12.53 7.61 -7.26
C LEU A 63 13.13 6.23 -7.52
N ALA A 64 13.23 5.80 -8.78
CA ALA A 64 13.94 4.59 -9.14
C ALA A 64 15.45 4.76 -8.84
N ARG A 65 15.92 4.04 -7.82
CA ARG A 65 17.31 4.19 -7.32
C ARG A 65 18.33 3.62 -8.30
N ARG A 66 17.97 2.52 -8.97
CA ARG A 66 18.84 1.84 -9.95
C ARG A 66 20.27 1.57 -9.42
N GLU A 67 20.39 1.36 -8.10
CA GLU A 67 21.65 1.07 -7.45
C GLU A 67 22.07 -0.38 -7.73
N ALA A 68 23.29 -0.61 -8.19
CA ALA A 68 23.80 -1.96 -8.45
C ALA A 68 23.94 -2.79 -7.16
N GLY A 69 24.16 -2.12 -6.03
CA GLY A 69 24.28 -2.74 -4.70
C GLY A 69 22.96 -2.85 -3.93
N ASP A 70 21.81 -2.47 -4.49
CA ASP A 70 20.53 -2.59 -3.80
C ASP A 70 20.16 -4.06 -3.61
N LYS A 71 20.27 -4.50 -2.35
CA LYS A 71 20.04 -5.89 -1.94
C LYS A 71 18.57 -6.27 -1.89
N LEU A 72 17.69 -5.28 -1.97
CA LEU A 72 16.24 -5.45 -1.97
C LEU A 72 15.64 -5.25 -3.37
N ALA A 73 16.46 -5.40 -4.40
CA ALA A 73 16.01 -5.27 -5.77
C ALA A 73 16.35 -6.51 -6.59
N VAL A 74 15.52 -6.78 -7.59
CA VAL A 74 15.77 -7.84 -8.59
C VAL A 74 15.70 -7.25 -9.99
N GLY A 75 16.51 -7.78 -10.90
CA GLY A 75 16.62 -7.30 -12.27
C GLY A 75 17.76 -6.32 -12.49
N ARG A 76 18.02 -6.03 -13.76
CA ARG A 76 19.16 -5.22 -14.18
C ARG A 76 18.97 -3.76 -13.82
N THR A 77 20.04 -3.05 -13.49
CA THR A 77 20.01 -1.61 -13.19
C THR A 77 19.65 -0.75 -14.39
N ASP A 78 19.94 -1.21 -15.59
CA ASP A 78 19.66 -0.55 -16.87
C ASP A 78 18.33 -1.00 -17.52
N ALA A 79 17.50 -1.82 -16.83
CA ALA A 79 16.18 -2.24 -17.31
C ALA A 79 15.34 -0.99 -17.71
N PRO A 80 14.68 -1.00 -18.88
CA PRO A 80 13.88 0.15 -19.34
C PRO A 80 12.71 0.49 -18.42
N VAL A 81 12.22 -0.48 -17.66
CA VAL A 81 11.11 -0.30 -16.72
C VAL A 81 11.56 -0.61 -15.30
N VAL A 82 11.17 0.25 -14.35
CA VAL A 82 11.32 0.00 -12.91
C VAL A 82 9.94 -0.02 -12.27
N LEU A 83 9.66 -1.08 -11.52
CA LEU A 83 8.55 -1.18 -10.60
C LEU A 83 9.08 -0.96 -9.18
N ILE A 84 8.63 0.09 -8.51
CA ILE A 84 8.87 0.32 -7.09
C ILE A 84 7.66 -0.22 -6.35
N GLU A 85 7.89 -1.03 -5.30
CA GLU A 85 6.85 -1.59 -4.44
C GLU A 85 7.01 -1.12 -3.00
N TYR A 86 6.04 -0.36 -2.48
CA TYR A 86 5.93 -0.04 -1.07
C TYR A 86 5.08 -1.11 -0.38
N SER A 87 5.68 -1.88 0.51
CA SER A 87 5.08 -3.11 0.99
C SER A 87 5.34 -3.38 2.48
N ASP A 88 4.48 -4.20 3.10
CA ASP A 88 4.52 -4.58 4.51
C ASP A 88 4.29 -6.08 4.65
N PHE A 89 5.15 -6.78 5.37
CA PHE A 89 5.06 -8.22 5.56
C PHE A 89 3.80 -8.68 6.30
N LYS A 90 3.15 -7.83 7.09
CA LYS A 90 1.84 -8.13 7.72
C LYS A 90 0.64 -7.86 6.83
N CYS A 91 0.83 -7.24 5.67
CA CYS A 91 -0.24 -6.94 4.73
C CYS A 91 -0.66 -8.18 3.94
N GLY A 92 -1.93 -8.56 4.03
CA GLY A 92 -2.48 -9.70 3.28
C GLY A 92 -2.47 -9.50 1.76
N TYR A 93 -2.69 -8.26 1.29
CA TYR A 93 -2.64 -7.94 -0.14
C TYR A 93 -1.21 -7.90 -0.68
N CYS A 94 -0.21 -7.51 0.15
CA CYS A 94 1.19 -7.65 -0.23
C CYS A 94 1.56 -9.13 -0.40
N ALA A 95 1.15 -9.97 0.54
CA ALA A 95 1.34 -11.41 0.43
C ALA A 95 0.64 -12.01 -0.81
N LYS A 96 -0.54 -11.50 -1.17
CA LYS A 96 -1.23 -11.91 -2.40
C LYS A 96 -0.41 -11.55 -3.64
N PHE A 97 0.06 -10.31 -3.74
CA PHE A 97 0.90 -9.87 -4.86
C PHE A 97 2.18 -10.72 -4.97
N ALA A 98 2.89 -10.90 -3.86
CA ALA A 98 4.13 -11.67 -3.79
C ALA A 98 3.98 -13.14 -4.21
N ARG A 99 2.82 -13.76 -3.98
CA ARG A 99 2.58 -15.16 -4.37
C ARG A 99 2.00 -15.31 -5.77
N ASP A 100 1.09 -14.41 -6.17
CA ASP A 100 0.25 -14.63 -7.34
C ASP A 100 0.74 -13.83 -8.56
N THR A 101 1.31 -12.64 -8.37
CA THR A 101 1.62 -11.70 -9.44
C THR A 101 3.12 -11.53 -9.66
N GLU A 102 3.88 -11.27 -8.60
CA GLU A 102 5.32 -11.01 -8.71
C GLU A 102 6.10 -12.14 -9.40
N PRO A 103 5.86 -13.43 -9.12
CA PRO A 103 6.59 -14.51 -9.78
C PRO A 103 6.41 -14.51 -11.30
N GLU A 104 5.21 -14.17 -11.79
CA GLU A 104 4.94 -14.07 -13.22
C GLU A 104 5.66 -12.87 -13.86
N LEU A 105 5.73 -11.74 -13.14
CA LEU A 105 6.48 -10.56 -13.58
C LEU A 105 7.99 -10.85 -13.62
N VAL A 106 8.52 -11.53 -12.60
CA VAL A 106 9.93 -11.93 -12.54
C VAL A 106 10.26 -12.88 -13.69
N LYS A 107 9.45 -13.92 -13.88
CA LYS A 107 9.65 -14.93 -14.91
C LYS A 107 9.64 -14.32 -16.32
N LYS A 108 8.75 -13.37 -16.58
CA LYS A 108 8.55 -12.82 -17.92
C LYS A 108 9.43 -11.62 -18.22
N TYR A 109 9.48 -10.64 -17.31
CA TYR A 109 10.04 -9.32 -17.60
C TYR A 109 11.38 -9.04 -16.91
N VAL A 110 11.61 -9.64 -15.73
CA VAL A 110 12.93 -9.54 -15.09
C VAL A 110 13.93 -10.45 -15.79
N ALA A 111 13.50 -11.66 -16.16
CA ALA A 111 14.37 -12.65 -16.84
C ALA A 111 14.82 -12.17 -18.22
N ASP A 112 14.00 -11.40 -18.95
CA ASP A 112 14.36 -10.85 -20.27
C ASP A 112 15.08 -9.48 -20.18
N GLY A 113 15.21 -8.93 -18.96
CA GLY A 113 15.87 -7.65 -18.71
C GLY A 113 15.00 -6.42 -18.95
N THR A 114 13.71 -6.57 -19.21
CA THR A 114 12.75 -5.48 -19.40
C THR A 114 12.42 -4.76 -18.10
N LEU A 115 12.32 -5.52 -16.98
CA LEU A 115 11.85 -5.03 -15.69
C LEU A 115 12.94 -5.15 -14.62
N ARG A 116 13.02 -4.12 -13.78
CA ARG A 116 13.64 -4.15 -12.47
C ARG A 116 12.56 -3.93 -11.42
N ILE A 117 12.53 -4.72 -10.34
CA ILE A 117 11.67 -4.52 -9.19
C ILE A 117 12.53 -4.02 -8.04
N GLU A 118 12.13 -2.91 -7.41
CA GLU A 118 12.78 -2.31 -6.27
C GLU A 118 11.82 -2.26 -5.08
N TRP A 119 12.13 -3.03 -4.05
CA TRP A 119 11.36 -3.07 -2.80
C TRP A 119 11.61 -1.84 -1.93
N ARG A 120 10.55 -1.33 -1.29
CA ARG A 120 10.58 -0.30 -0.25
C ARG A 120 9.85 -0.82 0.98
N ASN A 121 10.55 -0.91 2.09
CA ASN A 121 9.92 -1.28 3.36
C ASN A 121 8.99 -0.17 3.83
N PHE A 122 7.70 -0.47 3.88
CA PHE A 122 6.67 0.48 4.30
C PHE A 122 5.78 -0.13 5.40
N PRO A 123 6.33 -0.44 6.60
CA PRO A 123 5.59 -1.07 7.69
C PRO A 123 4.59 -0.10 8.29
N ILE A 124 3.31 -0.46 8.23
CA ILE A 124 2.16 0.31 8.74
C ILE A 124 1.32 -0.46 9.77
N PHE A 125 1.64 -1.74 10.03
CA PHE A 125 0.88 -2.58 10.95
C PHE A 125 1.61 -2.84 12.28
N GLY A 126 2.43 -1.87 12.73
CA GLY A 126 3.04 -1.85 14.06
C GLY A 126 4.37 -2.60 14.17
N ALA A 127 4.76 -2.90 15.43
CA ALA A 127 6.12 -3.34 15.78
C ALA A 127 6.58 -4.61 15.04
N GLU A 128 5.71 -5.60 14.85
CA GLU A 128 6.07 -6.81 14.11
C GLU A 128 6.33 -6.53 12.63
N SER A 129 5.61 -5.57 12.02
CA SER A 129 5.90 -5.13 10.64
C SER A 129 7.28 -4.48 10.54
N GLU A 130 7.62 -3.64 11.52
CA GLU A 130 8.95 -3.00 11.57
C GLU A 130 10.06 -4.04 11.79
N ALA A 131 9.83 -5.01 12.66
CA ALA A 131 10.78 -6.09 12.89
C ALA A 131 10.98 -6.95 11.63
N ALA A 132 9.92 -7.31 10.94
CA ALA A 132 9.98 -8.06 9.68
C ALA A 132 10.69 -7.28 8.56
N ALA A 133 10.46 -5.97 8.47
CA ALA A 133 11.14 -5.10 7.51
C ALA A 133 12.65 -5.03 7.76
N LYS A 134 13.08 -4.90 9.03
CA LYS A 134 14.50 -4.93 9.42
C LYS A 134 15.13 -6.30 9.15
N ALA A 135 14.39 -7.38 9.43
CA ALA A 135 14.83 -8.74 9.14
C ALA A 135 15.04 -8.99 7.65
N ALA A 136 14.12 -8.52 6.81
CA ALA A 136 14.25 -8.61 5.36
C ALA A 136 15.47 -7.82 4.85
N TRP A 137 15.70 -6.62 5.39
CA TRP A 137 16.92 -5.86 5.10
C TRP A 137 18.17 -6.61 5.50
N ALA A 138 18.22 -7.18 6.71
CA ALA A 138 19.37 -7.96 7.23
C ALA A 138 19.64 -9.22 6.38
N ALA A 139 18.59 -9.93 5.96
CA ALA A 139 18.72 -11.04 5.03
C ALA A 139 19.31 -10.60 3.68
N GLY A 140 18.92 -9.42 3.21
CA GLY A 140 19.47 -8.79 2.01
C GLY A 140 20.98 -8.54 2.12
N GLN A 141 21.51 -8.13 3.29
CA GLN A 141 22.93 -7.92 3.49
C GLN A 141 23.78 -9.20 3.29
N GLN A 142 23.11 -10.36 3.24
CA GLN A 142 23.72 -11.65 2.99
C GLN A 142 23.22 -12.31 1.69
N ASP A 143 22.67 -11.50 0.76
CA ASP A 143 22.15 -11.92 -0.54
C ASP A 143 20.99 -12.95 -0.42
N ARG A 144 20.16 -12.82 0.62
CA ARG A 144 19.01 -13.70 0.90
C ARG A 144 17.67 -12.99 0.96
N PHE A 145 17.60 -11.74 0.48
CA PHE A 145 16.33 -10.98 0.49
C PHE A 145 15.20 -11.75 -0.21
N THR A 146 15.39 -12.17 -1.45
CA THR A 146 14.34 -12.82 -2.24
C THR A 146 13.85 -14.12 -1.58
N ALA A 147 14.77 -14.92 -1.03
CA ALA A 147 14.39 -16.14 -0.33
C ALA A 147 13.66 -15.84 0.98
N PHE A 148 14.10 -14.85 1.74
CA PHE A 148 13.42 -14.39 2.96
C PHE A 148 12.03 -13.84 2.64
N HIS A 149 11.91 -13.01 1.62
CA HIS A 149 10.67 -12.45 1.14
C HIS A 149 9.65 -13.54 0.77
N ALA A 150 10.08 -14.54 0.00
CA ALA A 150 9.24 -15.67 -0.37
C ALA A 150 8.78 -16.48 0.87
N ALA A 151 9.68 -16.75 1.83
CA ALA A 151 9.36 -17.47 3.07
C ALA A 151 8.40 -16.67 3.96
N ALA A 152 8.60 -15.35 4.08
CA ALA A 152 7.77 -14.48 4.90
C ALA A 152 6.35 -14.29 4.33
N TYR A 153 6.18 -14.36 3.01
CA TYR A 153 4.88 -14.29 2.34
C TYR A 153 4.28 -15.64 1.99
N ALA A 154 4.93 -16.75 2.35
CA ALA A 154 4.37 -18.07 2.14
C ALA A 154 2.98 -18.20 2.75
N GLU A 155 2.16 -19.09 2.22
CA GLU A 155 0.82 -19.33 2.73
C GLU A 155 0.85 -19.71 4.22
N GLY A 156 0.03 -19.04 5.02
CA GLY A 156 -0.01 -19.22 6.48
C GLY A 156 1.13 -18.56 7.26
N ALA A 157 2.19 -18.03 6.63
CA ALA A 157 3.32 -17.41 7.34
C ALA A 157 2.87 -16.26 8.25
N LYS A 158 2.00 -15.38 7.77
CA LYS A 158 1.45 -14.25 8.53
C LYS A 158 0.75 -14.69 9.83
N ALA A 159 0.07 -15.83 9.83
CA ALA A 159 -0.65 -16.33 11.01
C ALA A 159 0.30 -16.74 12.16
N LYS A 160 1.57 -17.02 11.86
CA LYS A 160 2.61 -17.33 12.86
C LYS A 160 3.20 -16.07 13.50
N GLY A 161 2.85 -14.86 13.01
CA GLY A 161 3.43 -13.59 13.43
C GLY A 161 4.88 -13.40 12.96
N PHE A 162 5.48 -12.29 13.41
CA PHE A 162 6.85 -11.89 13.07
C PHE A 162 7.62 -11.50 14.36
N GLY A 163 7.46 -12.31 15.44
CA GLY A 163 8.30 -12.21 16.63
C GLY A 163 9.75 -12.62 16.32
N GLU A 164 10.68 -12.25 17.19
CA GLU A 164 12.12 -12.42 16.97
C GLU A 164 12.49 -13.87 16.60
N ASP A 165 12.02 -14.86 17.37
CA ASP A 165 12.29 -16.28 17.11
C ASP A 165 11.81 -16.69 15.71
N ARG A 166 10.62 -16.23 15.32
CA ARG A 166 10.07 -16.53 13.99
C ARG A 166 10.88 -15.88 12.88
N LEU A 167 11.39 -14.67 13.08
CA LEU A 167 12.25 -14.00 12.10
C LEU A 167 13.57 -14.76 11.89
N VAL A 168 14.14 -15.30 12.97
CA VAL A 168 15.33 -16.16 12.89
C VAL A 168 15.04 -17.50 12.18
N GLU A 169 13.86 -18.08 12.41
CA GLU A 169 13.42 -19.26 11.65
C GLU A 169 13.29 -18.96 10.16
N LEU A 170 12.64 -17.85 9.80
CA LEU A 170 12.52 -17.40 8.40
C LEU A 170 13.89 -17.17 7.75
N ALA A 171 14.82 -16.57 8.49
CA ALA A 171 16.19 -16.39 8.01
C ALA A 171 16.89 -17.74 7.75
N ARG A 172 16.67 -18.73 8.61
CA ARG A 172 17.19 -20.09 8.43
C ARG A 172 16.52 -20.79 7.23
N GLU A 173 15.19 -20.69 7.09
CA GLU A 173 14.44 -21.19 5.94
C GLU A 173 14.94 -20.54 4.64
N ALA A 174 15.27 -19.25 4.65
CA ALA A 174 15.83 -18.51 3.52
C ALA A 174 17.31 -18.84 3.22
N GLY A 175 17.95 -19.65 4.04
CA GLY A 175 19.36 -20.00 3.86
C GLY A 175 20.32 -18.85 4.16
N VAL A 176 19.98 -17.95 5.12
CA VAL A 176 20.90 -16.91 5.60
C VAL A 176 22.12 -17.60 6.23
N PRO A 177 23.35 -17.35 5.72
CA PRO A 177 24.51 -18.14 6.12
C PRO A 177 25.01 -17.83 7.53
N ASP A 178 24.89 -16.60 8.01
CA ASP A 178 25.33 -16.15 9.33
C ASP A 178 24.15 -15.54 10.10
N LEU A 179 23.57 -16.35 11.00
CA LEU A 179 22.41 -15.94 11.79
C LEU A 179 22.77 -14.96 12.92
N ASP A 180 23.99 -14.97 13.43
CA ASP A 180 24.41 -14.02 14.46
C ASP A 180 24.63 -12.63 13.84
N ARG A 181 25.27 -12.56 12.68
CA ARG A 181 25.33 -11.34 11.87
C ARG A 181 23.93 -10.86 11.48
N PHE A 182 23.03 -11.76 11.07
CA PHE A 182 21.64 -11.40 10.74
C PHE A 182 20.92 -10.70 11.92
N LYS A 183 21.06 -11.24 13.15
CA LYS A 183 20.47 -10.62 14.34
C LYS A 183 21.09 -9.25 14.64
N ALA A 184 22.42 -9.15 14.53
CA ALA A 184 23.13 -7.89 14.74
C ALA A 184 22.70 -6.84 13.70
N ASP A 185 22.65 -7.22 12.42
CA ASP A 185 22.23 -6.35 11.32
C ASP A 185 20.76 -5.90 11.49
N MET A 186 19.85 -6.83 11.87
CA MET A 186 18.43 -6.54 12.14
C MET A 186 18.25 -5.54 13.30
N ALA A 187 19.07 -5.63 14.35
CA ALA A 187 19.03 -4.74 15.50
C ALA A 187 19.76 -3.41 15.25
N GLY A 188 20.56 -3.32 14.22
CA GLY A 188 21.49 -2.23 13.97
C GLY A 188 20.85 -0.95 13.41
N ASP A 189 21.59 0.15 13.56
CA ASP A 189 21.17 1.48 13.08
C ASP A 189 21.00 1.56 11.56
N GLN A 190 21.73 0.73 10.80
CA GLN A 190 21.65 0.71 9.34
C GLN A 190 20.30 0.19 8.87
N ALA A 191 19.77 -0.89 9.46
CA ALA A 191 18.43 -1.38 9.20
C ALA A 191 17.36 -0.32 9.53
N ALA A 192 17.51 0.33 10.70
CA ALA A 192 16.60 1.40 11.10
C ALA A 192 16.66 2.61 10.15
N ALA A 193 17.85 3.00 9.68
CA ALA A 193 18.04 4.09 8.74
C ALA A 193 17.44 3.77 7.35
N ALA A 194 17.67 2.54 6.85
CA ALA A 194 17.09 2.08 5.59
C ALA A 194 15.56 2.12 5.63
N LEU A 195 14.97 1.61 6.72
CA LEU A 195 13.54 1.62 6.93
C LEU A 195 12.96 3.04 7.00
N ARG A 196 13.62 3.96 7.73
CA ARG A 196 13.19 5.36 7.77
C ARG A 196 13.20 5.99 6.38
N ARG A 197 14.29 5.82 5.61
CA ARG A 197 14.41 6.34 4.24
C ARG A 197 13.25 5.92 3.35
N ASP A 198 12.90 4.63 3.38
CA ASP A 198 11.81 4.08 2.56
C ASP A 198 10.45 4.62 2.99
N ARG A 199 10.20 4.74 4.31
CA ARG A 199 8.96 5.30 4.86
C ARG A 199 8.82 6.78 4.55
N GLU A 200 9.87 7.57 4.74
CA GLU A 200 9.88 9.01 4.45
C GLU A 200 9.67 9.27 2.95
N GLU A 201 10.27 8.45 2.08
CA GLU A 201 10.06 8.50 0.64
C GLU A 201 8.58 8.24 0.31
N GLY A 202 7.99 7.16 0.84
CA GLY A 202 6.59 6.82 0.61
C GLY A 202 5.62 7.88 1.12
N TYR A 203 5.79 8.36 2.36
CA TYR A 203 4.93 9.41 2.91
C TYR A 203 5.02 10.72 2.13
N ARG A 204 6.21 11.11 1.68
CA ARG A 204 6.40 12.33 0.88
C ARG A 204 5.62 12.31 -0.43
N ILE A 205 5.45 11.15 -1.04
CA ILE A 205 4.69 10.99 -2.29
C ILE A 205 3.23 10.55 -2.05
N GLY A 206 2.76 10.54 -0.80
CA GLY A 206 1.37 10.28 -0.46
C GLY A 206 0.99 8.79 -0.40
N VAL A 207 1.93 7.86 -0.23
CA VAL A 207 1.61 6.45 0.05
C VAL A 207 0.93 6.34 1.41
N GLN A 208 -0.31 5.82 1.44
CA GLN A 208 -1.12 5.67 2.66
C GLN A 208 -1.52 4.21 2.93
N SER A 209 -1.27 3.31 1.99
CA SER A 209 -1.65 1.90 2.10
C SER A 209 -0.66 1.00 1.38
N THR A 210 -0.67 -0.30 1.72
CA THR A 210 0.15 -1.32 1.09
C THR A 210 -0.69 -2.43 0.47
N PRO A 211 -0.24 -3.03 -0.63
CA PRO A 211 0.88 -2.58 -1.43
C PRO A 211 0.53 -1.33 -2.24
N SER A 212 1.51 -0.48 -2.50
CA SER A 212 1.43 0.62 -3.46
C SER A 212 2.61 0.54 -4.41
N PHE A 213 2.39 0.82 -5.68
CA PHE A 213 3.41 0.62 -6.71
C PHE A 213 3.58 1.85 -7.58
N LEU A 214 4.79 2.00 -8.13
CA LEU A 214 5.09 2.94 -9.22
C LEU A 214 5.75 2.17 -10.37
N VAL A 215 5.16 2.23 -11.56
CA VAL A 215 5.77 1.68 -12.79
C VAL A 215 6.29 2.85 -13.62
N ASN A 216 7.60 3.08 -13.61
CA ASN A 216 8.23 4.28 -14.19
C ASN A 216 7.51 5.58 -13.79
N GLY A 217 7.14 5.72 -12.50
CA GLY A 217 6.43 6.88 -11.95
C GLY A 217 4.91 6.83 -12.06
N GLN A 218 4.32 5.91 -12.83
CA GLN A 218 2.87 5.75 -12.90
C GLN A 218 2.36 4.92 -11.71
N PRO A 219 1.45 5.45 -10.86
CA PRO A 219 0.99 4.76 -9.67
C PRO A 219 0.01 3.63 -9.98
N ILE A 220 0.15 2.52 -9.24
CA ILE A 220 -0.84 1.44 -9.14
C ILE A 220 -1.11 1.22 -7.66
N ALA A 221 -2.37 1.33 -7.24
CA ALA A 221 -2.79 1.13 -5.86
C ALA A 221 -3.29 -0.30 -5.64
N GLY A 222 -2.76 -0.96 -4.60
CA GLY A 222 -3.20 -2.29 -4.20
C GLY A 222 -2.74 -3.43 -5.12
N ALA A 223 -2.97 -4.66 -4.67
CA ALA A 223 -2.67 -5.88 -5.44
C ALA A 223 -3.69 -6.07 -6.57
N GLN A 224 -3.55 -5.27 -7.63
CA GLN A 224 -4.36 -5.39 -8.84
C GLN A 224 -4.09 -6.73 -9.54
N PRO A 225 -4.99 -7.20 -10.43
CA PRO A 225 -4.74 -8.36 -11.27
C PRO A 225 -3.49 -8.22 -12.14
N LEU A 226 -2.90 -9.33 -12.55
CA LEU A 226 -1.66 -9.40 -13.34
C LEU A 226 -1.71 -8.54 -14.61
N ASP A 227 -2.86 -8.48 -15.28
CA ASP A 227 -3.06 -7.72 -16.52
C ASP A 227 -2.87 -6.20 -16.33
N ALA A 228 -3.21 -5.65 -15.17
CA ALA A 228 -2.96 -4.26 -14.86
C ALA A 228 -1.45 -3.94 -14.86
N PHE A 229 -0.64 -4.82 -14.25
CA PHE A 229 0.82 -4.69 -14.23
C PHE A 229 1.43 -4.89 -15.61
N THR A 230 1.02 -5.94 -16.33
CA THR A 230 1.56 -6.21 -17.68
C THR A 230 1.24 -5.07 -18.64
N THR A 231 0.05 -4.47 -18.56
CA THR A 231 -0.34 -3.31 -19.35
C THR A 231 0.51 -2.08 -19.01
N ALA A 232 0.73 -1.82 -17.71
CA ALA A 232 1.56 -0.70 -17.26
C ALA A 232 3.03 -0.87 -17.71
N ILE A 233 3.58 -2.08 -17.59
CA ILE A 233 4.95 -2.41 -18.02
C ILE A 233 5.09 -2.21 -19.53
N ALA A 234 4.16 -2.72 -20.34
CA ALA A 234 4.21 -2.57 -21.80
C ALA A 234 4.15 -1.09 -22.23
N ARG A 235 3.29 -0.29 -21.57
CA ARG A 235 3.22 1.15 -21.80
C ARG A 235 4.52 1.86 -21.43
N ALA A 236 5.08 1.56 -20.25
CA ALA A 236 6.32 2.15 -19.78
C ALA A 236 7.52 1.79 -20.68
N GLU A 237 7.57 0.55 -21.18
CA GLU A 237 8.59 0.10 -22.15
C GLU A 237 8.48 0.84 -23.47
N ALA A 238 7.27 0.99 -24.02
CA ALA A 238 7.04 1.75 -25.26
C ALA A 238 7.48 3.22 -25.11
N GLN A 239 7.15 3.86 -23.99
CA GLN A 239 7.62 5.22 -23.69
C GLN A 239 9.13 5.32 -23.58
N ALA A 240 9.78 4.35 -22.92
CA ALA A 240 11.23 4.31 -22.81
C ALA A 240 11.95 4.12 -24.16
N LYS A 241 11.32 3.42 -25.10
CA LYS A 241 11.82 3.26 -26.48
C LYS A 241 11.63 4.54 -27.32
N ALA A 242 10.53 5.25 -27.14
CA ALA A 242 10.23 6.49 -27.88
C ALA A 242 11.07 7.68 -27.41
N GLY A 243 11.58 7.66 -26.17
CA GLY A 243 12.42 8.73 -25.61
C GLY A 243 13.93 8.52 -25.79
N ARG A 244 14.34 7.50 -26.56
CA ARG A 244 15.75 7.25 -26.98
C ARG A 244 16.00 7.76 -28.37
#